data_95ceec55c04b1f0562fa643bf69a1606
#
_entry.id   95ceec55c04b1f0562fa643bf69a1606
#
_cell.length_a   1.000
_cell.length_b   1.000
_cell.length_c   1.000
_cell.angle_alpha   90.00
_cell.angle_beta   90.00
_cell.angle_gamma   90.00
#
_symmetry.space_group_name_H-M   'P 1'
#
loop_
_entity.id
_entity.type
_entity.pdbx_description
1 polymer ?
#
loop_
_entity_poly.entity_id
_entity_poly.type
_entity_poly.pdbx_seq_one_letter_code
_entity_poly.pdbx_strand_id
1 'polypeptide(L)'
;LEALKSVDKKIKKISFNGDIYGFENYESVIEDLPSSPREKQPRGSFMFYSSGTTGKPKGVKWPLPPGEIFDDSEHFLFHQELWGFQDKSVSICTSPLHHAAPAYMALTGHAFGGTVVMMPKFDPEKALEIIQKYRVTHGQWVPTQLLRIYKLKDEIKSKYDLSSLEYVLHAAAPCPVELKNNLLDWMGPVIYEYYSGSEGAGMTHATPEDAMKYPGTVGKALMGIIHVCDEDGKELPIGKIGKIYFESDHEFTYHKDKKKSEEALHENNKTWKSMGDIGYINDEGYLFLTDREKFMIISGGVNIYPQESESIIVVRDDVYDCAVIGVPHDEMGEEVKAMVVLADNVKESEDLKKEIIE
;
A
#
# COMPACT_ATOMS: atom_id res chain seq x y z
N LEU A 1 -15.23 -16.33 -16.75
CA LEU A 1 -16.49 -16.43 -17.52
C LEU A 1 -17.74 -16.32 -16.64
N GLU A 2 -17.73 -16.77 -15.38
CA GLU A 2 -18.89 -16.71 -14.49
C GLU A 2 -19.28 -15.26 -14.15
N ALA A 3 -18.31 -14.38 -13.89
CA ALA A 3 -18.53 -12.96 -13.66
C ALA A 3 -19.22 -12.24 -14.83
N LEU A 4 -19.11 -12.78 -16.05
CA LEU A 4 -19.72 -12.19 -17.24
C LEU A 4 -21.22 -12.49 -17.38
N LYS A 5 -21.76 -13.43 -16.60
CA LYS A 5 -23.20 -13.76 -16.62
C LYS A 5 -24.05 -12.56 -16.17
N SER A 6 -23.50 -11.69 -15.33
CA SER A 6 -24.13 -10.47 -14.82
C SER A 6 -23.84 -9.21 -15.63
N VAL A 7 -22.98 -9.29 -16.67
CA VAL A 7 -22.61 -8.16 -17.51
C VAL A 7 -23.67 -7.95 -18.60
N ASP A 8 -24.10 -6.72 -18.82
CA ASP A 8 -25.03 -6.37 -19.89
C ASP A 8 -24.48 -6.89 -21.24
N LYS A 9 -25.34 -7.60 -22.00
CA LYS A 9 -24.99 -8.16 -23.31
C LYS A 9 -24.57 -7.10 -24.34
N LYS A 10 -24.95 -5.84 -24.12
CA LYS A 10 -24.54 -4.70 -24.97
C LYS A 10 -23.09 -4.25 -24.77
N ILE A 11 -22.45 -4.68 -23.68
CA ILE A 11 -21.05 -4.32 -23.41
C ILE A 11 -20.14 -5.12 -24.35
N LYS A 12 -19.34 -4.40 -25.13
CA LYS A 12 -18.32 -4.96 -26.01
C LYS A 12 -17.27 -5.67 -25.15
N LYS A 13 -16.96 -6.90 -25.48
CA LYS A 13 -15.99 -7.74 -24.78
C LYS A 13 -14.81 -7.96 -25.67
N ILE A 14 -13.62 -7.62 -25.17
CA ILE A 14 -12.36 -7.72 -25.90
C ILE A 14 -11.43 -8.65 -25.14
N SER A 15 -10.82 -9.60 -25.81
CA SER A 15 -9.77 -10.48 -25.26
C SER A 15 -8.39 -9.91 -25.59
N PHE A 16 -7.47 -10.06 -24.64
CA PHE A 16 -6.08 -9.70 -24.76
C PHE A 16 -5.19 -10.92 -24.49
N ASN A 17 -4.09 -11.06 -25.23
CA ASN A 17 -3.19 -12.22 -25.15
C ASN A 17 -3.84 -13.57 -25.48
N GLY A 18 -4.77 -13.59 -26.43
CA GLY A 18 -5.37 -14.81 -26.95
C GLY A 18 -6.87 -14.67 -27.19
N ASP A 19 -7.43 -15.68 -27.85
CA ASP A 19 -8.84 -15.70 -28.24
C ASP A 19 -9.71 -16.32 -27.15
N ILE A 20 -10.80 -15.65 -26.83
CA ILE A 20 -11.82 -16.14 -25.89
C ILE A 20 -13.15 -16.18 -26.64
N TYR A 21 -13.83 -17.33 -26.63
CA TYR A 21 -15.13 -17.45 -27.27
C TYR A 21 -16.13 -16.40 -26.76
N GLY A 22 -16.73 -15.66 -27.71
CA GLY A 22 -17.68 -14.58 -27.42
C GLY A 22 -17.02 -13.23 -27.09
N PHE A 23 -15.71 -13.10 -27.33
CA PHE A 23 -14.96 -11.85 -27.25
C PHE A 23 -14.38 -11.50 -28.61
N GLU A 24 -14.21 -10.21 -28.88
CA GLU A 24 -13.39 -9.75 -30.00
C GLU A 24 -11.92 -9.76 -29.57
N ASN A 25 -11.03 -10.13 -30.47
CA ASN A 25 -9.59 -10.08 -30.22
C ASN A 25 -9.11 -8.63 -30.24
N TYR A 26 -8.29 -8.23 -29.26
CA TYR A 26 -7.78 -6.86 -29.12
C TYR A 26 -7.02 -6.40 -30.37
N GLU A 27 -6.10 -7.23 -30.87
CA GLU A 27 -5.28 -6.86 -32.04
C GLU A 27 -6.14 -6.62 -33.26
N SER A 28 -7.15 -7.46 -33.49
CA SER A 28 -8.10 -7.28 -34.60
C SER A 28 -8.96 -6.02 -34.42
N VAL A 29 -9.31 -5.66 -33.18
CA VAL A 29 -10.11 -4.44 -32.91
C VAL A 29 -9.35 -3.17 -33.23
N ILE A 30 -8.03 -3.15 -33.00
CA ILE A 30 -7.19 -1.96 -33.20
C ILE A 30 -6.62 -1.85 -34.62
N GLU A 31 -6.59 -2.94 -35.41
CA GLU A 31 -5.97 -3.03 -36.72
C GLU A 31 -6.47 -1.92 -37.69
N ASP A 32 -7.77 -1.69 -37.70
CA ASP A 32 -8.42 -0.71 -38.59
C ASP A 32 -8.59 0.67 -37.93
N LEU A 33 -8.09 0.89 -36.73
CA LEU A 33 -8.22 2.18 -36.07
C LEU A 33 -7.19 3.19 -36.62
N PRO A 34 -7.56 4.48 -36.73
CA PRO A 34 -6.60 5.52 -37.10
C PRO A 34 -5.41 5.57 -36.14
N SER A 35 -4.20 5.62 -36.69
CA SER A 35 -2.97 5.79 -35.89
C SER A 35 -2.71 7.25 -35.49
N SER A 36 -3.44 8.20 -36.09
CA SER A 36 -3.34 9.60 -35.72
C SER A 36 -4.04 9.92 -34.40
N PRO A 37 -3.45 10.76 -33.54
CA PRO A 37 -4.10 11.21 -32.32
C PRO A 37 -5.45 11.89 -32.60
N ARG A 38 -6.39 11.77 -31.67
CA ARG A 38 -7.64 12.55 -31.75
C ARG A 38 -7.34 14.03 -31.56
N GLU A 39 -8.15 14.89 -32.18
CA GLU A 39 -8.04 16.36 -32.06
C GLU A 39 -8.16 16.82 -30.59
N LYS A 40 -9.07 16.18 -29.84
CA LYS A 40 -9.26 16.42 -28.40
C LYS A 40 -8.97 15.17 -27.62
N GLN A 41 -8.07 15.28 -26.68
CA GLN A 41 -7.66 14.19 -25.82
C GLN A 41 -7.77 14.60 -24.34
N PRO A 42 -9.02 14.75 -23.82
CA PRO A 42 -9.20 15.18 -22.44
C PRO A 42 -8.55 14.19 -21.49
N ARG A 43 -7.94 14.73 -20.43
CA ARG A 43 -7.31 13.94 -19.38
C ARG A 43 -8.37 13.10 -18.65
N GLY A 44 -8.11 11.82 -18.50
CA GLY A 44 -8.90 10.90 -17.69
C GLY A 44 -8.41 10.84 -16.24
N SER A 45 -9.10 10.04 -15.44
CA SER A 45 -8.67 9.66 -14.11
C SER A 45 -8.85 8.16 -13.92
N PHE A 46 -8.01 7.57 -13.07
CA PHE A 46 -8.15 6.17 -12.68
C PHE A 46 -9.29 6.01 -11.67
N MET A 47 -9.96 4.89 -11.72
CA MET A 47 -10.86 4.43 -10.68
C MET A 47 -10.35 3.08 -10.17
N PHE A 48 -9.57 3.12 -9.10
CA PHE A 48 -9.07 1.91 -8.47
C PHE A 48 -10.13 1.26 -7.60
N TYR A 49 -10.12 -0.07 -7.56
CA TYR A 49 -10.96 -0.85 -6.67
C TYR A 49 -10.14 -1.35 -5.48
N SER A 50 -10.49 -0.92 -4.28
CA SER A 50 -9.95 -1.47 -3.04
C SER A 50 -10.70 -2.74 -2.65
N SER A 51 -10.05 -3.67 -1.96
CA SER A 51 -10.65 -4.93 -1.50
C SER A 51 -11.85 -4.72 -0.56
N GLY A 52 -11.98 -3.54 0.01
CA GLY A 52 -13.04 -3.18 0.95
C GLY A 52 -13.07 -4.11 2.17
N THR A 53 -13.08 -3.53 3.34
CA THR A 53 -13.14 -4.24 4.64
C THR A 53 -14.42 -5.06 4.85
N THR A 54 -15.43 -4.91 3.98
CA THR A 54 -16.72 -5.65 4.01
C THR A 54 -16.79 -6.75 2.97
N GLY A 55 -15.66 -7.13 2.35
CA GLY A 55 -15.57 -8.20 1.35
C GLY A 55 -16.06 -7.84 -0.07
N LYS A 56 -16.69 -6.68 -0.26
CA LYS A 56 -17.06 -6.20 -1.61
C LYS A 56 -16.09 -5.11 -2.05
N PRO A 57 -15.45 -5.25 -3.23
CA PRO A 57 -14.57 -4.21 -3.76
C PRO A 57 -15.27 -2.87 -3.90
N LYS A 58 -14.55 -1.79 -3.54
CA LYS A 58 -15.04 -0.42 -3.62
C LYS A 58 -14.26 0.33 -4.70
N GLY A 59 -14.94 0.89 -5.68
CA GLY A 59 -14.32 1.79 -6.66
C GLY A 59 -14.15 3.18 -6.06
N VAL A 60 -12.92 3.65 -5.94
CA VAL A 60 -12.62 5.01 -5.48
C VAL A 60 -12.63 5.94 -6.69
N LYS A 61 -13.51 6.92 -6.67
CA LYS A 61 -13.69 7.86 -7.76
C LYS A 61 -13.28 9.26 -7.34
N TRP A 62 -12.33 9.82 -8.06
CA TRP A 62 -11.89 11.20 -7.93
C TRP A 62 -12.55 12.09 -8.99
N PRO A 63 -12.64 13.40 -8.76
CA PRO A 63 -13.01 14.34 -9.80
C PRO A 63 -12.09 14.19 -11.02
N LEU A 64 -12.64 14.41 -12.22
CA LEU A 64 -11.80 14.41 -13.42
C LEU A 64 -10.90 15.65 -13.40
N PRO A 65 -9.58 15.49 -13.59
CA PRO A 65 -8.68 16.61 -13.69
C PRO A 65 -8.99 17.43 -14.97
N PRO A 66 -8.80 18.74 -14.93
CA PRO A 66 -8.91 19.57 -16.13
C PRO A 66 -7.75 19.31 -17.10
N GLY A 67 -7.91 19.77 -18.34
CA GLY A 67 -6.85 19.77 -19.36
C GLY A 67 -6.81 18.55 -20.25
N GLU A 68 -5.79 18.51 -21.09
CA GLU A 68 -5.52 17.49 -22.10
C GLU A 68 -4.47 16.48 -21.58
N ILE A 69 -4.39 15.32 -22.21
CA ILE A 69 -3.49 14.22 -21.80
C ILE A 69 -2.00 14.62 -21.82
N PHE A 70 -1.63 15.59 -22.65
CA PHE A 70 -0.24 16.06 -22.79
C PHE A 70 0.12 17.24 -21.88
N ASP A 71 -0.86 17.80 -21.15
CA ASP A 71 -0.56 18.83 -20.17
C ASP A 71 0.18 18.24 -18.97
N ASP A 72 0.94 19.06 -18.26
CA ASP A 72 1.62 18.63 -17.05
C ASP A 72 0.63 18.11 -16.01
N SER A 73 0.96 16.99 -15.40
CA SER A 73 0.17 16.37 -14.35
C SER A 73 0.73 16.75 -12.99
N GLU A 74 -0.02 17.54 -12.21
CA GLU A 74 0.36 17.88 -10.83
C GLU A 74 0.70 16.63 -10.01
N HIS A 75 -0.03 15.53 -10.21
CA HIS A 75 0.22 14.28 -9.54
C HIS A 75 1.60 13.68 -9.90
N PHE A 76 1.98 13.69 -11.17
CA PHE A 76 3.29 13.19 -11.59
C PHE A 76 4.42 14.13 -11.18
N LEU A 77 4.21 15.45 -11.30
CA LEU A 77 5.18 16.46 -10.85
C LEU A 77 5.43 16.34 -9.34
N PHE A 78 4.39 16.14 -8.54
CA PHE A 78 4.52 15.88 -7.10
C PHE A 78 5.39 14.66 -6.80
N HIS A 79 5.17 13.53 -7.50
CA HIS A 79 5.99 12.34 -7.32
C HIS A 79 7.42 12.54 -7.81
N GLN A 80 7.63 13.31 -8.87
CA GLN A 80 8.96 13.67 -9.36
C GLN A 80 9.73 14.49 -8.32
N GLU A 81 9.10 15.51 -7.78
CA GLU A 81 9.72 16.36 -6.74
C GLU A 81 10.08 15.55 -5.50
N LEU A 82 9.17 14.65 -5.07
CA LEU A 82 9.34 13.88 -3.85
C LEU A 82 10.40 12.76 -4.00
N TRP A 83 10.44 12.09 -5.15
CA TRP A 83 11.27 10.88 -5.35
C TRP A 83 12.21 10.96 -6.56
N GLY A 84 12.47 12.15 -7.09
CA GLY A 84 13.54 12.40 -8.04
C GLY A 84 13.43 11.67 -9.37
N PHE A 85 12.23 11.30 -9.83
CA PHE A 85 12.06 10.64 -11.13
C PHE A 85 12.57 11.49 -12.30
N GLN A 86 13.33 10.89 -13.20
CA GLN A 86 13.91 11.52 -14.39
C GLN A 86 14.11 10.49 -15.52
N ASP A 87 14.56 10.92 -16.69
CA ASP A 87 14.74 10.10 -17.87
C ASP A 87 15.70 8.91 -17.71
N LYS A 88 16.69 9.05 -16.84
CA LYS A 88 17.62 7.96 -16.46
C LYS A 88 17.12 7.04 -15.36
N SER A 89 15.97 7.32 -14.75
CA SER A 89 15.42 6.47 -13.68
C SER A 89 15.03 5.11 -14.22
N VAL A 90 15.40 4.07 -13.50
CA VAL A 90 14.98 2.69 -13.78
C VAL A 90 14.16 2.20 -12.62
N SER A 91 12.87 1.94 -12.86
CA SER A 91 11.94 1.49 -11.83
C SER A 91 11.66 0.01 -11.96
N ILE A 92 11.59 -0.70 -10.83
CA ILE A 92 11.05 -2.06 -10.78
C ILE A 92 9.60 -2.04 -10.29
N CYS A 93 8.72 -2.69 -11.02
CA CYS A 93 7.33 -2.90 -10.61
C CYS A 93 7.12 -4.36 -10.22
N THR A 94 6.97 -4.63 -8.93
CA THR A 94 6.89 -5.96 -8.32
C THR A 94 5.46 -6.39 -8.00
N SER A 95 4.51 -5.45 -8.10
CA SER A 95 3.12 -5.64 -7.72
C SER A 95 2.17 -5.40 -8.90
N PRO A 96 0.97 -5.99 -8.89
CA PRO A 96 0.01 -5.86 -10.00
C PRO A 96 -0.47 -4.41 -10.20
N LEU A 97 -0.56 -3.97 -11.45
CA LEU A 97 -0.97 -2.61 -11.82
C LEU A 97 -2.46 -2.28 -11.55
N HIS A 98 -3.26 -3.23 -11.09
CA HIS A 98 -4.62 -2.93 -10.65
C HIS A 98 -4.67 -2.29 -9.25
N HIS A 99 -3.55 -2.24 -8.53
CA HIS A 99 -3.40 -1.45 -7.32
C HIS A 99 -2.88 -0.04 -7.64
N ALA A 100 -3.33 0.95 -6.86
CA ALA A 100 -3.01 2.35 -7.10
C ALA A 100 -1.49 2.64 -7.03
N ALA A 101 -0.83 2.23 -5.94
CA ALA A 101 0.58 2.55 -5.71
C ALA A 101 1.51 2.05 -6.83
N PRO A 102 1.53 0.75 -7.22
CA PRO A 102 2.40 0.28 -8.30
C PRO A 102 2.03 0.89 -9.66
N ALA A 103 0.73 1.15 -9.92
CA ALA A 103 0.32 1.78 -11.17
C ALA A 103 0.84 3.21 -11.27
N TYR A 104 0.65 4.03 -10.23
CA TYR A 104 1.13 5.41 -10.24
C TYR A 104 2.65 5.50 -10.32
N MET A 105 3.39 4.65 -9.61
CA MET A 105 4.86 4.64 -9.68
C MET A 105 5.39 4.26 -11.07
N ALA A 106 4.80 3.23 -11.69
CA ALA A 106 5.17 2.83 -13.04
C ALA A 106 4.86 3.93 -14.07
N LEU A 107 3.70 4.58 -13.96
CA LEU A 107 3.30 5.65 -14.85
C LEU A 107 4.13 6.92 -14.64
N THR A 108 4.49 7.26 -13.39
CA THR A 108 5.42 8.36 -13.11
C THR A 108 6.77 8.12 -13.76
N GLY A 109 7.35 6.91 -13.61
CA GLY A 109 8.59 6.56 -14.30
C GLY A 109 8.52 6.79 -15.80
N HIS A 110 7.43 6.36 -16.45
CA HIS A 110 7.23 6.57 -17.89
C HIS A 110 6.98 8.03 -18.26
N ALA A 111 6.23 8.78 -17.43
CA ALA A 111 5.92 10.20 -17.71
C ALA A 111 7.19 11.05 -17.79
N PHE A 112 8.24 10.70 -17.07
CA PHE A 112 9.53 11.38 -17.12
C PHE A 112 10.58 10.69 -18.01
N GLY A 113 10.17 9.78 -18.89
CA GLY A 113 11.06 9.13 -19.86
C GLY A 113 11.90 7.99 -19.31
N GLY A 114 11.71 7.61 -18.04
CA GLY A 114 12.43 6.52 -17.40
C GLY A 114 12.01 5.13 -17.90
N THR A 115 12.76 4.13 -17.48
CA THR A 115 12.51 2.72 -17.79
C THR A 115 11.74 2.06 -16.66
N VAL A 116 10.73 1.24 -17.01
CA VAL A 116 10.00 0.42 -16.03
C VAL A 116 10.18 -1.06 -16.34
N VAL A 117 10.75 -1.80 -15.39
CA VAL A 117 10.94 -3.25 -15.48
C VAL A 117 9.81 -3.93 -14.71
N MET A 118 8.95 -4.66 -15.44
CA MET A 118 7.78 -5.33 -14.89
C MET A 118 8.10 -6.77 -14.48
N MET A 119 7.71 -7.15 -13.26
CA MET A 119 7.72 -8.54 -12.82
C MET A 119 6.32 -9.15 -12.99
N PRO A 120 6.12 -10.18 -13.81
CA PRO A 120 4.81 -10.82 -13.96
C PRO A 120 4.30 -11.47 -12.66
N LYS A 121 5.22 -11.93 -11.84
CA LYS A 121 4.99 -12.50 -10.51
C LYS A 121 6.19 -12.16 -9.63
N PHE A 122 5.90 -11.76 -8.40
CA PHE A 122 6.97 -11.48 -7.44
C PHE A 122 7.74 -12.75 -7.07
N ASP A 123 9.06 -12.65 -7.15
CA ASP A 123 10.02 -13.63 -6.65
C ASP A 123 11.17 -12.86 -6.02
N PRO A 124 11.55 -13.16 -4.76
CA PRO A 124 12.51 -12.34 -4.01
C PRO A 124 13.92 -12.39 -4.60
N GLU A 125 14.43 -13.54 -5.04
CA GLU A 125 15.79 -13.63 -5.64
C GLU A 125 15.80 -12.99 -7.03
N LYS A 126 14.73 -13.19 -7.81
CA LYS A 126 14.59 -12.56 -9.12
C LYS A 126 14.52 -11.04 -9.04
N ALA A 127 13.96 -10.49 -7.97
CA ALA A 127 13.96 -9.05 -7.75
C ALA A 127 15.38 -8.52 -7.58
N LEU A 128 16.22 -9.19 -6.80
CA LEU A 128 17.66 -8.81 -6.64
C LEU A 128 18.42 -8.91 -7.96
N GLU A 129 18.18 -9.98 -8.74
CA GLU A 129 18.79 -10.13 -10.08
C GLU A 129 18.40 -8.96 -11.01
N ILE A 130 17.12 -8.58 -11.02
CA ILE A 130 16.62 -7.46 -11.83
C ILE A 130 17.25 -6.13 -11.38
N ILE A 131 17.33 -5.89 -10.07
CA ILE A 131 17.96 -4.68 -9.51
C ILE A 131 19.39 -4.54 -10.04
N GLN A 132 20.19 -5.57 -9.90
CA GLN A 132 21.58 -5.55 -10.40
C GLN A 132 21.64 -5.42 -11.92
N LYS A 133 20.89 -6.27 -12.65
CA LYS A 133 20.97 -6.35 -14.13
C LYS A 133 20.59 -5.06 -14.81
N TYR A 134 19.54 -4.40 -14.35
CA TYR A 134 19.02 -3.19 -14.97
C TYR A 134 19.45 -1.91 -14.24
N ARG A 135 20.27 -2.02 -13.20
CA ARG A 135 20.70 -0.88 -12.37
C ARG A 135 19.50 -0.08 -11.87
N VAL A 136 18.53 -0.79 -11.26
CA VAL A 136 17.30 -0.21 -10.74
C VAL A 136 17.60 0.87 -9.72
N THR A 137 16.99 2.03 -9.88
CA THR A 137 17.09 3.17 -8.97
C THR A 137 15.88 3.31 -8.05
N HIS A 138 14.69 2.93 -8.54
CA HIS A 138 13.41 3.12 -7.86
C HIS A 138 12.64 1.82 -7.77
N GLY A 139 11.99 1.58 -6.63
CA GLY A 139 11.05 0.47 -6.49
C GLY A 139 9.96 0.79 -5.47
N GLN A 140 8.71 0.45 -5.80
CA GLN A 140 7.60 0.51 -4.86
C GLN A 140 7.26 -0.91 -4.39
N TRP A 141 7.23 -1.10 -3.08
CA TRP A 141 7.14 -2.39 -2.42
C TRP A 141 6.03 -2.40 -1.38
N VAL A 142 5.65 -3.59 -0.96
CA VAL A 142 4.90 -3.79 0.29
C VAL A 142 5.81 -4.47 1.31
N PRO A 143 5.61 -4.26 2.61
CA PRO A 143 6.49 -4.81 3.65
C PRO A 143 6.72 -6.31 3.55
N THR A 144 5.68 -7.09 3.19
CA THR A 144 5.81 -8.55 2.97
C THR A 144 6.81 -8.91 1.87
N GLN A 145 6.92 -8.10 0.80
CA GLN A 145 7.89 -8.33 -0.25
C GLN A 145 9.31 -8.06 0.24
N LEU A 146 9.51 -6.98 0.97
CA LEU A 146 10.78 -6.63 1.59
C LEU A 146 11.21 -7.67 2.63
N LEU A 147 10.27 -8.17 3.44
CA LEU A 147 10.53 -9.25 4.38
C LEU A 147 11.00 -10.53 3.67
N ARG A 148 10.34 -10.92 2.58
CA ARG A 148 10.72 -12.12 1.81
C ARG A 148 12.10 -11.96 1.16
N ILE A 149 12.46 -10.78 0.71
CA ILE A 149 13.81 -10.49 0.20
C ILE A 149 14.83 -10.56 1.35
N TYR A 150 14.51 -9.95 2.50
CA TYR A 150 15.40 -9.94 3.65
C TYR A 150 15.67 -11.36 4.20
N LYS A 151 14.64 -12.23 4.22
CA LYS A 151 14.73 -13.63 4.65
C LYS A 151 15.46 -14.56 3.68
N LEU A 152 15.89 -14.10 2.52
CA LEU A 152 16.82 -14.86 1.68
C LEU A 152 18.14 -15.11 2.43
N LYS A 153 18.73 -16.28 2.22
CA LYS A 153 20.03 -16.62 2.81
C LYS A 153 21.11 -15.60 2.43
N ASP A 154 22.02 -15.34 3.33
CA ASP A 154 23.10 -14.36 3.10
C ASP A 154 23.97 -14.71 1.89
N GLU A 155 24.17 -16.02 1.63
CA GLU A 155 24.89 -16.47 0.43
C GLU A 155 24.17 -16.11 -0.87
N ILE A 156 22.83 -15.90 -0.84
CA ILE A 156 22.06 -15.43 -1.98
C ILE A 156 22.13 -13.91 -2.06
N LYS A 157 21.81 -13.22 -0.95
CA LYS A 157 21.81 -11.75 -0.89
C LYS A 157 23.15 -11.13 -1.32
N SER A 158 24.26 -11.74 -0.89
CA SER A 158 25.63 -11.27 -1.18
C SER A 158 26.08 -11.41 -2.64
N LYS A 159 25.33 -12.12 -3.48
CA LYS A 159 25.63 -12.24 -4.92
C LYS A 159 25.25 -11.01 -5.73
N TYR A 160 24.40 -10.15 -5.18
CA TYR A 160 23.76 -9.08 -5.94
C TYR A 160 24.23 -7.70 -5.48
N ASP A 161 24.57 -6.85 -6.44
CA ASP A 161 24.91 -5.44 -6.23
C ASP A 161 23.64 -4.59 -6.23
N LEU A 162 23.31 -4.00 -5.09
CA LEU A 162 22.15 -3.15 -4.89
C LEU A 162 22.52 -1.65 -4.88
N SER A 163 23.76 -1.29 -5.15
CA SER A 163 24.29 0.08 -5.03
C SER A 163 23.65 1.10 -5.97
N SER A 164 22.82 0.65 -6.92
CA SER A 164 22.06 1.54 -7.80
C SER A 164 20.76 2.05 -7.18
N LEU A 165 20.28 1.43 -6.09
CA LEU A 165 19.04 1.85 -5.44
C LEU A 165 19.18 3.25 -4.83
N GLU A 166 18.24 4.11 -5.16
CA GLU A 166 18.11 5.47 -4.63
C GLU A 166 16.83 5.58 -3.78
N TYR A 167 15.75 4.94 -4.23
CA TYR A 167 14.44 5.00 -3.58
C TYR A 167 13.80 3.60 -3.48
N VAL A 168 13.81 3.03 -2.30
CA VAL A 168 13.05 1.83 -1.93
C VAL A 168 11.82 2.29 -1.15
N LEU A 169 10.73 2.52 -1.89
CA LEU A 169 9.49 3.05 -1.34
C LEU A 169 8.61 1.92 -0.83
N HIS A 170 8.11 2.00 0.38
CA HIS A 170 7.14 1.03 0.84
C HIS A 170 5.90 1.70 1.46
N ALA A 171 4.78 1.01 1.37
CA ALA A 171 3.49 1.45 1.88
C ALA A 171 2.47 0.30 1.91
N ALA A 172 1.22 0.62 2.15
CA ALA A 172 0.02 -0.23 2.05
C ALA A 172 -0.16 -1.25 3.19
N ALA A 173 0.84 -1.49 4.01
CA ALA A 173 0.77 -2.31 5.21
C ALA A 173 1.78 -1.80 6.25
N PRO A 174 1.59 -2.09 7.52
CA PRO A 174 2.58 -1.81 8.56
C PRO A 174 3.90 -2.55 8.27
N CYS A 175 5.01 -1.85 8.52
CA CYS A 175 6.34 -2.44 8.39
C CYS A 175 6.92 -2.66 9.79
N PRO A 176 7.25 -3.92 10.19
CA PRO A 176 7.91 -4.18 11.45
C PRO A 176 9.16 -3.31 11.62
N VAL A 177 9.30 -2.71 12.80
CA VAL A 177 10.44 -1.81 13.10
C VAL A 177 11.78 -2.53 12.89
N GLU A 178 11.88 -3.77 13.37
CA GLU A 178 13.07 -4.59 13.21
C GLU A 178 13.41 -4.83 11.74
N LEU A 179 12.42 -5.18 10.92
CA LEU A 179 12.64 -5.35 9.48
C LEU A 179 13.15 -4.05 8.84
N LYS A 180 12.55 -2.92 9.17
CA LYS A 180 12.96 -1.62 8.60
C LYS A 180 14.39 -1.27 8.98
N ASN A 181 14.79 -1.47 10.24
CA ASN A 181 16.15 -1.26 10.71
C ASN A 181 17.14 -2.17 9.96
N ASN A 182 16.83 -3.45 9.84
CA ASN A 182 17.66 -4.42 9.13
C ASN A 182 17.81 -4.07 7.63
N LEU A 183 16.77 -3.54 7.00
CA LEU A 183 16.84 -3.08 5.61
C LEU A 183 17.72 -1.83 5.47
N LEU A 184 17.62 -0.88 6.39
CA LEU A 184 18.48 0.31 6.44
C LEU A 184 19.94 -0.06 6.62
N ASP A 185 20.24 -1.01 7.49
CA ASP A 185 21.60 -1.52 7.72
C ASP A 185 22.17 -2.23 6.48
N TRP A 186 21.34 -2.97 5.75
CA TRP A 186 21.76 -3.73 4.57
C TRP A 186 21.83 -2.89 3.29
N MET A 187 20.79 -2.11 2.99
CA MET A 187 20.65 -1.37 1.73
C MET A 187 21.13 0.08 1.83
N GLY A 188 21.37 0.57 3.05
CA GLY A 188 21.68 1.97 3.31
C GLY A 188 20.45 2.88 3.42
N PRO A 189 20.64 4.21 3.47
CA PRO A 189 19.59 5.20 3.71
C PRO A 189 18.74 5.45 2.44
N VAL A 190 18.19 4.39 1.87
CA VAL A 190 17.34 4.42 0.66
C VAL A 190 15.91 3.94 0.91
N ILE A 191 15.58 3.60 2.17
CA ILE A 191 14.27 3.08 2.57
C ILE A 191 13.36 4.23 2.96
N TYR A 192 12.33 4.47 2.16
CA TYR A 192 11.32 5.51 2.39
C TYR A 192 9.98 4.87 2.64
N GLU A 193 9.20 5.45 3.53
CA GLU A 193 7.82 5.04 3.78
C GLU A 193 6.86 6.18 3.52
N TYR A 194 5.70 5.85 2.97
CA TYR A 194 4.58 6.75 2.94
C TYR A 194 3.30 6.04 3.40
N TYR A 195 2.43 6.76 4.06
CA TYR A 195 1.10 6.31 4.42
C TYR A 195 0.06 7.16 3.70
N SER A 196 -0.79 6.49 2.94
CA SER A 196 -1.92 7.07 2.22
C SER A 196 -2.89 5.97 1.84
N GLY A 197 -4.08 6.33 1.39
CA GLY A 197 -5.08 5.41 0.83
C GLY A 197 -5.42 5.75 -0.62
N SER A 198 -6.09 4.82 -1.29
CA SER A 198 -6.63 5.05 -2.64
C SER A 198 -7.61 6.22 -2.68
N GLU A 199 -8.19 6.56 -1.54
CA GLU A 199 -9.09 7.69 -1.31
C GLU A 199 -8.39 9.04 -1.53
N GLY A 200 -7.07 9.11 -1.35
CA GLY A 200 -6.32 10.37 -1.42
C GLY A 200 -6.71 11.36 -0.33
N ALA A 201 -7.21 10.89 0.81
CA ALA A 201 -7.64 11.74 1.91
C ALA A 201 -6.51 12.61 2.47
N GLY A 202 -5.30 12.06 2.48
CA GLY A 202 -4.06 12.68 2.90
C GLY A 202 -2.87 11.75 2.70
N MET A 203 -1.68 12.26 2.98
CA MET A 203 -0.44 11.49 2.86
C MET A 203 0.57 11.91 3.91
N THR A 204 1.26 10.93 4.50
CA THR A 204 2.49 11.17 5.25
C THR A 204 3.69 10.62 4.50
N HIS A 205 4.87 11.08 4.87
CA HIS A 205 6.13 10.62 4.31
C HIS A 205 7.20 10.56 5.39
N ALA A 206 7.93 9.45 5.44
CA ALA A 206 9.08 9.23 6.30
C ALA A 206 10.31 9.00 5.44
N THR A 207 11.34 9.79 5.69
CA THR A 207 12.68 9.60 5.13
C THR A 207 13.43 8.49 5.90
N PRO A 208 14.57 7.99 5.37
CA PRO A 208 15.43 7.09 6.12
C PRO A 208 15.88 7.67 7.46
N GLU A 209 16.18 8.96 7.51
CA GLU A 209 16.58 9.69 8.73
C GLU A 209 15.44 9.72 9.75
N ASP A 210 14.19 9.97 9.28
CA ASP A 210 13.01 9.94 10.14
C ASP A 210 12.80 8.55 10.74
N ALA A 211 12.94 7.50 9.92
CA ALA A 211 12.79 6.12 10.37
C ALA A 211 13.84 5.71 11.42
N MET A 212 15.08 6.17 11.27
CA MET A 212 16.15 5.95 12.26
C MET A 212 15.91 6.74 13.56
N LYS A 213 15.43 7.98 13.47
CA LYS A 213 15.20 8.83 14.63
C LYS A 213 13.93 8.47 15.39
N TYR A 214 12.89 8.04 14.68
CA TYR A 214 11.57 7.72 15.21
C TYR A 214 11.11 6.34 14.73
N PRO A 215 11.69 5.25 15.25
CA PRO A 215 11.33 3.90 14.82
C PRO A 215 9.82 3.63 14.92
N GLY A 216 9.24 3.10 13.84
CA GLY A 216 7.79 2.82 13.74
C GLY A 216 6.94 3.97 13.22
N THR A 217 7.51 5.16 13.00
CA THR A 217 6.75 6.24 12.37
C THR A 217 6.47 5.97 10.90
N VAL A 218 5.32 6.45 10.43
CA VAL A 218 4.98 6.57 9.00
C VAL A 218 5.24 7.98 8.46
N GLY A 219 5.94 8.82 9.24
CA GLY A 219 6.38 10.15 8.86
C GLY A 219 5.46 11.28 9.27
N LYS A 220 5.70 12.46 8.70
CA LYS A 220 4.90 13.67 8.88
C LYS A 220 3.89 13.84 7.77
N ALA A 221 2.85 14.62 8.04
CA ALA A 221 1.90 15.02 7.01
C ALA A 221 2.62 15.76 5.87
N LEU A 222 2.46 15.23 4.67
CA LEU A 222 2.91 15.84 3.42
C LEU A 222 1.73 16.45 2.65
N MET A 223 0.55 15.80 2.76
CA MET A 223 -0.72 16.29 2.23
C MET A 223 -1.78 16.22 3.32
N GLY A 224 -2.49 17.33 3.53
CA GLY A 224 -3.52 17.48 4.56
C GLY A 224 -2.96 17.76 5.95
N ILE A 225 -3.86 18.01 6.89
CA ILE A 225 -3.57 18.17 8.33
C ILE A 225 -4.09 16.95 9.05
N ILE A 226 -3.29 16.37 9.94
CA ILE A 226 -3.68 15.17 10.68
C ILE A 226 -4.40 15.59 11.95
N HIS A 227 -5.56 14.98 12.20
CA HIS A 227 -6.32 15.06 13.43
C HIS A 227 -6.49 13.66 14.01
N VAL A 228 -6.34 13.54 15.32
CA VAL A 228 -6.56 12.27 16.05
C VAL A 228 -7.75 12.48 16.98
N CYS A 229 -8.80 11.69 16.80
CA CYS A 229 -10.07 11.87 17.51
C CYS A 229 -10.47 10.64 18.34
N ASP A 230 -11.23 10.89 19.39
CA ASP A 230 -11.91 9.83 20.16
C ASP A 230 -13.13 9.25 19.38
N GLU A 231 -13.86 8.35 20.03
CA GLU A 231 -15.05 7.71 19.48
C GLU A 231 -16.21 8.69 19.20
N ASP A 232 -16.26 9.80 19.95
CA ASP A 232 -17.24 10.88 19.79
C ASP A 232 -16.81 11.91 18.72
N GLY A 233 -15.67 11.70 18.06
CA GLY A 233 -15.11 12.58 17.04
C GLY A 233 -14.47 13.85 17.60
N LYS A 234 -14.19 13.91 18.90
CA LYS A 234 -13.50 15.04 19.52
C LYS A 234 -11.99 14.85 19.39
N GLU A 235 -11.29 15.91 19.00
CA GLU A 235 -9.84 15.90 18.86
C GLU A 235 -9.14 15.64 20.19
N LEU A 236 -8.21 14.71 20.18
CA LEU A 236 -7.43 14.26 21.32
C LEU A 236 -6.13 15.07 21.47
N PRO A 237 -5.60 15.20 22.70
CA PRO A 237 -4.26 15.75 22.93
C PRO A 237 -3.18 14.91 22.22
N ILE A 238 -2.06 15.56 21.86
CA ILE A 238 -0.87 14.92 21.31
C ILE A 238 -0.46 13.70 22.16
N GLY A 239 -0.02 12.63 21.52
CA GLY A 239 0.41 11.37 22.14
C GLY A 239 -0.74 10.44 22.56
N LYS A 240 -2.00 10.84 22.37
CA LYS A 240 -3.15 9.96 22.62
C LYS A 240 -3.53 9.19 21.38
N ILE A 241 -3.83 7.91 21.56
CA ILE A 241 -4.27 7.01 20.49
C ILE A 241 -5.74 7.27 20.20
N GLY A 242 -6.09 7.41 18.92
CA GLY A 242 -7.44 7.60 18.45
C GLY A 242 -7.56 7.40 16.94
N LYS A 243 -8.74 7.65 16.40
CA LYS A 243 -9.04 7.56 14.97
C LYS A 243 -8.40 8.70 14.21
N ILE A 244 -7.73 8.35 13.11
CA ILE A 244 -6.99 9.31 12.29
C ILE A 244 -7.90 9.89 11.22
N TYR A 245 -7.88 11.21 11.12
CA TYR A 245 -8.47 11.98 10.04
C TYR A 245 -7.43 12.86 9.37
N PHE A 246 -7.60 13.08 8.07
CA PHE A 246 -6.88 14.09 7.32
C PHE A 246 -7.84 15.21 6.92
N GLU A 247 -7.53 16.43 7.29
CA GLU A 247 -8.20 17.60 6.76
C GLU A 247 -7.59 17.98 5.42
N SER A 248 -8.37 17.97 4.38
CA SER A 248 -7.96 18.33 3.02
C SER A 248 -9.14 18.73 2.15
N ASP A 249 -8.89 19.56 1.13
CA ASP A 249 -9.88 19.94 0.12
C ASP A 249 -10.06 18.86 -0.96
N HIS A 250 -9.22 17.81 -0.96
CA HIS A 250 -9.31 16.74 -1.94
C HIS A 250 -10.62 15.96 -1.79
N GLU A 251 -11.41 15.88 -2.85
CA GLU A 251 -12.68 15.18 -2.86
C GLU A 251 -12.54 13.77 -3.44
N PHE A 252 -13.21 12.81 -2.83
CA PHE A 252 -13.41 11.48 -3.39
C PHE A 252 -14.81 10.95 -3.08
N THR A 253 -15.25 9.97 -3.84
CA THR A 253 -16.47 9.21 -3.55
C THR A 253 -16.26 7.72 -3.82
N TYR A 254 -16.95 6.87 -3.07
CA TYR A 254 -17.05 5.47 -3.45
C TYR A 254 -18.13 5.30 -4.53
N HIS A 255 -17.74 4.69 -5.64
CA HIS A 255 -18.63 4.50 -6.79
C HIS A 255 -19.89 3.73 -6.42
N LYS A 256 -21.06 4.36 -6.61
CA LYS A 256 -22.39 3.81 -6.29
C LYS A 256 -22.58 3.42 -4.81
N ASP A 257 -21.79 3.98 -3.90
CA ASP A 257 -21.91 3.74 -2.45
C ASP A 257 -21.85 5.07 -1.69
N LYS A 258 -22.95 5.80 -1.71
CA LYS A 258 -23.07 7.11 -1.06
C LYS A 258 -22.92 6.99 0.46
N LYS A 259 -23.50 5.95 1.06
CA LYS A 259 -23.45 5.75 2.51
C LYS A 259 -22.01 5.63 3.00
N LYS A 260 -21.19 4.80 2.35
CA LYS A 260 -19.77 4.65 2.72
C LYS A 260 -18.95 5.90 2.43
N SER A 261 -19.30 6.66 1.40
CA SER A 261 -18.64 7.96 1.14
C SER A 261 -18.90 8.94 2.29
N GLU A 262 -20.10 8.93 2.85
CA GLU A 262 -20.45 9.75 4.02
C GLU A 262 -19.79 9.24 5.30
N GLU A 263 -19.70 7.93 5.53
CA GLU A 263 -19.05 7.29 6.68
C GLU A 263 -17.53 7.57 6.76
N ALA A 264 -16.89 7.86 5.63
CA ALA A 264 -15.48 8.24 5.59
C ALA A 264 -15.23 9.69 6.06
N LEU A 265 -16.28 10.51 6.18
CA LEU A 265 -16.18 11.89 6.61
C LEU A 265 -16.43 12.00 8.11
N HIS A 266 -15.74 12.94 8.74
CA HIS A 266 -16.02 13.31 10.12
C HIS A 266 -17.44 13.92 10.24
N GLU A 267 -18.15 13.62 11.31
CA GLU A 267 -19.57 14.03 11.47
C GLU A 267 -19.74 15.55 11.38
N ASN A 268 -18.91 16.30 12.08
CA ASN A 268 -19.02 17.75 12.22
C ASN A 268 -18.10 18.53 11.25
N ASN A 269 -17.05 17.88 10.69
CA ASN A 269 -16.06 18.52 9.81
C ASN A 269 -15.95 17.75 8.50
N LYS A 270 -16.69 18.15 7.49
CA LYS A 270 -16.75 17.41 6.20
C LYS A 270 -15.44 17.48 5.37
N THR A 271 -14.51 18.34 5.72
CA THR A 271 -13.15 18.37 5.15
C THR A 271 -12.24 17.31 5.79
N TRP A 272 -12.60 16.74 6.95
CA TRP A 272 -11.84 15.70 7.62
C TRP A 272 -12.28 14.32 7.15
N LYS A 273 -11.34 13.55 6.64
CA LYS A 273 -11.57 12.24 6.02
C LYS A 273 -10.72 11.18 6.70
N SER A 274 -11.32 10.03 7.01
CA SER A 274 -10.65 8.89 7.62
C SER A 274 -10.51 7.74 6.64
N MET A 275 -9.38 7.04 6.69
CA MET A 275 -9.15 5.77 6.00
C MET A 275 -9.45 4.56 6.90
N GLY A 276 -9.89 4.82 8.15
CA GLY A 276 -10.26 3.79 9.12
C GLY A 276 -9.07 3.24 9.92
N ASP A 277 -8.00 4.02 10.04
CA ASP A 277 -6.82 3.66 10.80
C ASP A 277 -6.81 4.38 12.17
N ILE A 278 -6.17 3.76 13.16
CA ILE A 278 -5.95 4.25 14.53
C ILE A 278 -4.47 4.52 14.73
N GLY A 279 -4.15 5.56 15.47
CA GLY A 279 -2.77 5.92 15.78
C GLY A 279 -2.67 7.18 16.62
N TYR A 280 -1.48 7.73 16.71
CA TYR A 280 -1.20 8.96 17.46
C TYR A 280 -0.12 9.79 16.77
N ILE A 281 -0.06 11.07 17.13
CA ILE A 281 1.01 11.99 16.71
C ILE A 281 1.88 12.29 17.92
N ASN A 282 3.21 12.29 17.76
CA ASN A 282 4.12 12.72 18.80
C ASN A 282 4.28 14.25 18.82
N ASP A 283 5.00 14.80 19.84
CA ASP A 283 5.22 16.24 20.02
C ASP A 283 5.93 16.91 18.83
N GLU A 284 6.63 16.16 18.00
CA GLU A 284 7.31 16.66 16.81
C GLU A 284 6.50 16.52 15.52
N GLY A 285 5.25 16.04 15.60
CA GLY A 285 4.31 15.93 14.48
C GLY A 285 4.47 14.67 13.63
N TYR A 286 5.19 13.65 14.12
CA TYR A 286 5.29 12.35 13.45
C TYR A 286 4.09 11.47 13.79
N LEU A 287 3.51 10.83 12.77
CA LEU A 287 2.41 9.90 12.90
C LEU A 287 2.92 8.48 13.14
N PHE A 288 2.27 7.80 14.08
CA PHE A 288 2.46 6.39 14.38
C PHE A 288 1.12 5.67 14.23
N LEU A 289 1.07 4.66 13.37
CA LEU A 289 -0.11 3.82 13.21
C LEU A 289 -0.07 2.69 14.26
N THR A 290 -1.19 2.43 14.88
CA THR A 290 -1.34 1.35 15.85
C THR A 290 -2.02 0.15 15.17
N ASP A 291 -3.18 0.36 14.54
CA ASP A 291 -3.92 -0.67 13.83
C ASP A 291 -5.05 -0.05 12.97
N ARG A 292 -5.83 -0.91 12.34
CA ARG A 292 -7.12 -0.54 11.77
C ARG A 292 -8.24 -0.68 12.78
N GLU A 293 -9.13 0.31 12.83
CA GLU A 293 -10.31 0.32 13.71
C GLU A 293 -11.08 -1.01 13.71
N LYS A 294 -11.15 -1.70 12.58
CA LYS A 294 -11.89 -2.95 12.40
C LYS A 294 -11.19 -4.20 12.90
N PHE A 295 -9.90 -4.14 13.11
CA PHE A 295 -9.11 -5.30 13.54
C PHE A 295 -8.77 -5.24 15.02
N MET A 296 -9.02 -4.11 15.66
CA MET A 296 -8.88 -3.95 17.10
C MET A 296 -9.74 -5.00 17.83
N ILE A 297 -9.10 -5.75 18.71
CA ILE A 297 -9.73 -6.79 19.55
C ILE A 297 -10.13 -6.15 20.85
N ILE A 298 -11.35 -6.40 21.32
CA ILE A 298 -11.83 -5.90 22.61
C ILE A 298 -11.96 -7.07 23.57
N SER A 299 -10.96 -7.22 24.44
CA SER A 299 -10.89 -8.30 25.43
C SER A 299 -11.03 -7.75 26.85
N GLY A 300 -12.10 -8.11 27.55
CA GLY A 300 -12.35 -7.64 28.93
C GLY A 300 -12.42 -6.11 29.05
N GLY A 301 -12.83 -5.41 27.98
CA GLY A 301 -12.87 -3.93 27.94
C GLY A 301 -11.49 -3.28 27.63
N VAL A 302 -10.48 -4.08 27.29
CA VAL A 302 -9.16 -3.57 26.88
C VAL A 302 -9.05 -3.66 25.36
N ASN A 303 -8.64 -2.56 24.74
CA ASN A 303 -8.33 -2.51 23.31
C ASN A 303 -6.97 -3.15 23.07
N ILE A 304 -6.93 -4.21 22.25
CA ILE A 304 -5.71 -4.92 21.86
C ILE A 304 -5.54 -4.74 20.35
N TYR A 305 -4.34 -4.38 19.96
CA TYR A 305 -3.98 -4.10 18.57
C TYR A 305 -3.19 -5.29 17.99
N PRO A 306 -3.79 -6.14 17.15
CA PRO A 306 -3.14 -7.31 16.53
C PRO A 306 -1.79 -7.03 15.91
N GLN A 307 -1.63 -5.88 15.30
CA GLN A 307 -0.42 -5.47 14.59
C GLN A 307 0.84 -5.48 15.48
N GLU A 308 0.71 -5.18 16.77
CA GLU A 308 1.83 -5.21 17.71
C GLU A 308 2.42 -6.62 17.81
N SER A 309 1.57 -7.63 17.99
CA SER A 309 1.98 -9.03 18.05
C SER A 309 2.43 -9.55 16.69
N GLU A 310 1.71 -9.24 15.61
CA GLU A 310 2.06 -9.68 14.26
C GLU A 310 3.45 -9.19 13.84
N SER A 311 3.80 -7.95 14.19
CA SER A 311 5.10 -7.36 13.86
C SER A 311 6.29 -8.08 14.52
N ILE A 312 6.08 -8.68 15.69
CA ILE A 312 7.10 -9.47 16.40
C ILE A 312 7.17 -10.89 15.84
N ILE A 313 6.01 -11.49 15.63
CA ILE A 313 5.94 -12.90 15.20
C ILE A 313 6.47 -13.07 13.77
N VAL A 314 6.12 -12.17 12.85
CA VAL A 314 6.42 -12.35 11.43
C VAL A 314 7.91 -12.22 11.09
N VAL A 315 8.70 -11.53 11.90
CA VAL A 315 10.16 -11.37 11.67
C VAL A 315 10.98 -12.58 12.11
N ARG A 316 10.41 -13.50 12.90
CA ARG A 316 11.09 -14.73 13.32
C ARG A 316 11.48 -15.60 12.13
N ASP A 317 12.65 -16.24 12.19
CA ASP A 317 13.17 -17.09 11.10
C ASP A 317 12.34 -18.38 10.90
N ASP A 318 11.69 -18.86 11.95
CA ASP A 318 10.84 -20.05 11.94
C ASP A 318 9.39 -19.77 11.46
N VAL A 319 9.03 -18.52 11.21
CA VAL A 319 7.71 -18.07 10.76
C VAL A 319 7.76 -17.57 9.32
N TYR A 320 6.84 -18.09 8.48
CA TYR A 320 6.64 -17.62 7.12
C TYR A 320 5.62 -16.50 7.04
N ASP A 321 4.51 -16.62 7.79
CA ASP A 321 3.41 -15.64 7.81
C ASP A 321 2.62 -15.78 9.12
N CYS A 322 1.93 -14.72 9.56
CA CYS A 322 1.06 -14.80 10.73
C CYS A 322 -0.14 -13.85 10.60
N ALA A 323 -1.18 -14.15 11.35
CA ALA A 323 -2.31 -13.28 11.58
C ALA A 323 -2.77 -13.40 13.03
N VAL A 324 -3.05 -12.26 13.67
CA VAL A 324 -3.61 -12.21 15.03
C VAL A 324 -5.04 -11.71 14.92
N ILE A 325 -5.98 -12.44 15.50
CA ILE A 325 -7.42 -12.17 15.42
C ILE A 325 -8.09 -12.29 16.78
N GLY A 326 -9.20 -11.57 16.97
CA GLY A 326 -10.14 -11.80 18.06
C GLY A 326 -11.04 -12.99 17.75
N VAL A 327 -11.18 -13.86 18.71
CA VAL A 327 -12.19 -14.94 18.66
C VAL A 327 -13.16 -14.80 19.82
N PRO A 328 -14.44 -15.16 19.68
CA PRO A 328 -15.41 -15.02 20.75
C PRO A 328 -14.99 -15.75 22.05
N HIS A 329 -15.18 -15.08 23.19
CA HIS A 329 -14.93 -15.61 24.52
C HIS A 329 -16.07 -15.23 25.46
N ASP A 330 -16.62 -16.18 26.21
CA ASP A 330 -17.85 -16.02 27.00
C ASP A 330 -17.77 -14.93 28.09
N GLU A 331 -16.63 -14.75 28.72
CA GLU A 331 -16.45 -13.76 29.80
C GLU A 331 -15.81 -12.45 29.30
N MET A 332 -14.88 -12.55 28.33
CA MET A 332 -14.05 -11.40 27.90
C MET A 332 -14.62 -10.70 26.66
N GLY A 333 -15.68 -11.26 26.05
CA GLY A 333 -16.17 -10.83 24.74
C GLY A 333 -15.33 -11.39 23.60
N GLU A 334 -14.05 -11.07 23.58
CA GLU A 334 -13.07 -11.65 22.65
C GLU A 334 -11.81 -12.11 23.40
N GLU A 335 -11.11 -13.11 22.84
CA GLU A 335 -9.75 -13.47 23.21
C GLU A 335 -8.82 -13.40 22.00
N VAL A 336 -7.54 -13.20 22.25
CA VAL A 336 -6.52 -13.09 21.21
C VAL A 336 -6.09 -14.47 20.73
N LYS A 337 -6.07 -14.66 19.41
CA LYS A 337 -5.59 -15.88 18.75
C LYS A 337 -4.61 -15.58 17.65
N ALA A 338 -3.38 -16.07 17.76
CA ALA A 338 -2.40 -16.03 16.68
C ALA A 338 -2.53 -17.28 15.79
N MET A 339 -2.59 -17.05 14.49
CA MET A 339 -2.50 -18.07 13.45
C MET A 339 -1.14 -17.92 12.76
N VAL A 340 -0.29 -18.95 12.85
CA VAL A 340 1.09 -18.90 12.38
C VAL A 340 1.30 -19.93 11.28
N VAL A 341 1.88 -19.50 10.18
CA VAL A 341 2.40 -20.37 9.12
C VAL A 341 3.90 -20.49 9.32
N LEU A 342 4.36 -21.70 9.55
CA LEU A 342 5.78 -21.97 9.78
C LEU A 342 6.58 -21.86 8.48
N ALA A 343 7.86 -21.51 8.59
CA ALA A 343 8.80 -21.54 7.49
C ALA A 343 9.06 -22.97 6.99
N ASP A 344 9.54 -23.11 5.75
CA ASP A 344 9.87 -24.41 5.18
C ASP A 344 10.87 -25.17 6.08
N ASN A 345 10.59 -26.46 6.29
CA ASN A 345 11.39 -27.38 7.13
C ASN A 345 11.32 -27.14 8.65
N VAL A 346 10.51 -26.20 9.13
CA VAL A 346 10.17 -26.07 10.55
C VAL A 346 8.98 -26.97 10.88
N LYS A 347 9.07 -27.71 11.97
CA LYS A 347 7.98 -28.58 12.45
C LYS A 347 7.29 -27.95 13.63
N GLU A 348 5.97 -28.06 13.67
CA GLU A 348 5.21 -27.67 14.85
C GLU A 348 5.61 -28.50 16.09
N SER A 349 5.67 -27.82 17.23
CA SER A 349 5.88 -28.47 18.55
C SER A 349 5.26 -27.61 19.63
N GLU A 350 4.94 -28.22 20.76
CA GLU A 350 4.43 -27.48 21.93
C GLU A 350 5.48 -26.51 22.50
N ASP A 351 6.78 -26.81 22.33
CA ASP A 351 7.85 -25.91 22.77
C ASP A 351 7.90 -24.67 21.88
N LEU A 352 7.87 -24.82 20.56
CA LEU A 352 7.81 -23.70 19.63
C LEU A 352 6.56 -22.84 19.85
N LYS A 353 5.42 -23.45 20.12
CA LYS A 353 4.18 -22.71 20.43
C LYS A 353 4.33 -21.87 21.70
N LYS A 354 4.99 -22.38 22.75
CA LYS A 354 5.27 -21.62 23.96
C LYS A 354 6.22 -20.46 23.69
N GLU A 355 7.29 -20.68 22.93
CA GLU A 355 8.25 -19.63 22.54
C GLU A 355 7.62 -18.50 21.74
N ILE A 356 6.59 -18.78 20.94
CA ILE A 356 5.86 -17.75 20.18
C ILE A 356 4.89 -16.97 21.09
N ILE A 357 4.36 -17.61 22.14
CA ILE A 357 3.41 -16.98 23.08
C ILE A 357 4.14 -16.12 24.13
N GLU A 358 5.32 -16.51 24.57
CA GLU A 358 6.18 -15.79 25.53
C GLU A 358 6.88 -14.58 24.88
#